data_2ba7674be502ea54ccb5508fa84bc3e8
#
_entry.id   2ba7674be502ea54ccb5508fa84bc3e8
#
_cell.length_a   1.000
_cell.length_b   1.000
_cell.length_c   1.000
_cell.angle_alpha   90.00
_cell.angle_beta   90.00
_cell.angle_gamma   90.00
#
_symmetry.space_group_name_H-M   'P 1'
#
loop_
_entity.id
_entity.type
_entity.pdbx_description
1 polymer ?
#
loop_
_entity_poly.entity_id
_entity_poly.type
_entity_poly.pdbx_seq_one_letter_code
_entity_poly.pdbx_strand_id
1 'polypeptide(L)'
;MKNYDFHHLLEPVEFREFARDIIQVREKIRLEAFREGPDQGMDARCITPDGKCIVMQAKRWANESALRWKELREEKKKADRIKPDRYILVLSRDVSPEQKKKIRELFHPYIIADEDIVTGKDLNGYLGSNDVGYA
;
A
#
# COMPACT_ATOMS: atom_id res chain seq x y z
N MET A 1 -14.73 18.71 -4.53
CA MET A 1 -13.95 17.56 -4.96
C MET A 1 -14.64 16.28 -4.52
N LYS A 2 -14.73 15.33 -5.42
CA LYS A 2 -15.42 14.07 -5.16
C LYS A 2 -14.46 13.09 -4.49
N ASN A 3 -14.87 12.52 -3.36
CA ASN A 3 -14.09 11.50 -2.67
C ASN A 3 -14.68 10.12 -3.01
N TYR A 4 -13.80 9.21 -3.42
CA TYR A 4 -14.19 7.84 -3.77
C TYR A 4 -14.06 6.93 -2.57
N ASP A 5 -15.03 6.04 -2.42
CA ASP A 5 -14.96 4.94 -1.47
C ASP A 5 -14.46 3.70 -2.22
N PHE A 6 -13.15 3.50 -2.17
CA PHE A 6 -12.50 2.44 -2.95
C PHE A 6 -12.91 1.05 -2.51
N HIS A 7 -13.33 0.88 -1.25
CA HIS A 7 -13.82 -0.41 -0.77
C HIS A 7 -15.10 -0.83 -1.50
N HIS A 8 -16.00 0.12 -1.78
CA HIS A 8 -17.24 -0.16 -2.49
C HIS A 8 -17.10 -0.15 -4.01
N LEU A 9 -16.20 0.68 -4.54
CA LEU A 9 -16.06 0.86 -5.99
C LEU A 9 -15.24 -0.21 -6.67
N LEU A 10 -14.27 -0.81 -5.95
CA LEU A 10 -13.32 -1.75 -6.55
C LEU A 10 -13.36 -3.09 -5.84
N GLU A 11 -13.37 -4.17 -6.61
CA GLU A 11 -13.17 -5.51 -6.09
C GLU A 11 -11.71 -5.69 -5.63
N PRO A 12 -11.39 -6.72 -4.83
CA PRO A 12 -10.04 -6.88 -4.28
C PRO A 12 -8.93 -6.86 -5.33
N VAL A 13 -9.10 -7.58 -6.43
CA VAL A 13 -8.09 -7.62 -7.51
C VAL A 13 -7.97 -6.24 -8.16
N GLU A 14 -9.11 -5.60 -8.44
CA GLU A 14 -9.13 -4.27 -9.03
C GLU A 14 -8.44 -3.24 -8.14
N PHE A 15 -8.67 -3.33 -6.82
CA PHE A 15 -8.03 -2.41 -5.89
C PHE A 15 -6.52 -2.59 -5.87
N ARG A 16 -6.02 -3.83 -5.91
CA ARG A 16 -4.58 -4.10 -5.97
C ARG A 16 -3.95 -3.55 -7.24
N GLU A 17 -4.61 -3.74 -8.38
CA GLU A 17 -4.13 -3.20 -9.66
C GLU A 17 -4.13 -1.67 -9.66
N PHE A 18 -5.18 -1.06 -9.14
CA PHE A 18 -5.28 0.38 -9.01
C PHE A 18 -4.16 0.93 -8.10
N ALA A 19 -3.96 0.31 -6.94
CA ALA A 19 -2.90 0.70 -6.02
C ALA A 19 -1.53 0.62 -6.67
N ARG A 20 -1.26 -0.49 -7.40
CA ARG A 20 -0.01 -0.66 -8.11
C ARG A 20 0.21 0.43 -9.14
N ASP A 21 -0.81 0.75 -9.93
CA ASP A 21 -0.72 1.78 -10.96
C ASP A 21 -0.39 3.16 -10.36
N ILE A 22 -1.07 3.51 -9.26
CA ILE A 22 -0.83 4.77 -8.56
C ILE A 22 0.62 4.84 -8.05
N ILE A 23 1.10 3.78 -7.41
CA ILE A 23 2.44 3.76 -6.84
C ILE A 23 3.50 3.78 -7.95
N GLN A 24 3.28 3.07 -9.04
CA GLN A 24 4.20 3.10 -10.18
C GLN A 24 4.39 4.53 -10.71
N VAL A 25 3.28 5.27 -10.86
CA VAL A 25 3.35 6.65 -11.35
C VAL A 25 4.03 7.56 -10.32
N ARG A 26 3.61 7.45 -9.05
CA ARG A 26 4.18 8.29 -7.98
C ARG A 26 5.68 8.11 -7.83
N GLU A 27 6.13 6.86 -7.83
CA GLU A 27 7.54 6.54 -7.60
C GLU A 27 8.38 6.46 -8.87
N LYS A 28 7.75 6.52 -10.03
CA LYS A 28 8.41 6.37 -11.33
C LYS A 28 9.19 5.06 -11.42
N ILE A 29 8.56 3.99 -10.96
CA ILE A 29 9.12 2.64 -10.99
C ILE A 29 8.13 1.70 -11.65
N ARG A 30 8.59 0.51 -11.97
CA ARG A 30 7.75 -0.56 -12.49
C ARG A 30 7.65 -1.67 -11.43
N LEU A 31 6.44 -1.97 -11.00
CA LEU A 31 6.17 -3.00 -10.01
C LEU A 31 5.68 -4.26 -10.70
N GLU A 32 6.38 -5.35 -10.47
CA GLU A 32 5.97 -6.66 -10.92
C GLU A 32 4.89 -7.20 -10.01
N ALA A 33 3.72 -7.54 -10.58
CA ALA A 33 2.61 -8.09 -9.82
C ALA A 33 2.82 -9.58 -9.55
N PHE A 34 2.36 -10.04 -8.39
CA PHE A 34 2.43 -11.44 -8.01
C PHE A 34 1.03 -11.98 -7.77
N ARG A 35 0.83 -13.25 -8.12
CA ARG A 35 -0.40 -13.95 -7.78
C ARG A 35 -0.45 -14.17 -6.29
N GLU A 36 -1.65 -14.22 -5.75
CA GLU A 36 -1.82 -14.60 -4.35
C GLU A 36 -1.24 -15.97 -4.11
N GLY A 37 -0.37 -16.05 -3.12
CA GLY A 37 0.19 -17.30 -2.65
C GLY A 37 0.31 -17.19 -1.14
N PRO A 38 0.19 -18.31 -0.42
CA PRO A 38 0.17 -18.27 1.03
C PRO A 38 1.46 -17.74 1.65
N ASP A 39 2.55 -17.72 0.91
CA ASP A 39 3.87 -17.42 1.48
C ASP A 39 4.51 -16.13 1.00
N GLN A 40 3.93 -15.44 0.03
CA GLN A 40 4.61 -14.30 -0.59
C GLN A 40 4.46 -12.99 0.20
N GLY A 41 3.29 -12.71 0.75
CA GLY A 41 3.09 -11.52 1.57
C GLY A 41 3.29 -10.19 0.85
N MET A 42 3.11 -10.15 -0.47
CA MET A 42 3.25 -8.95 -1.25
C MET A 42 2.39 -9.02 -2.51
N ASP A 43 1.82 -7.89 -2.91
CA ASP A 43 1.06 -7.80 -4.15
C ASP A 43 1.96 -7.46 -5.34
N ALA A 44 3.03 -6.70 -5.10
CA ALA A 44 3.95 -6.30 -6.15
C ALA A 44 5.34 -6.00 -5.60
N ARG A 45 6.33 -6.09 -6.45
CA ARG A 45 7.72 -5.87 -6.08
C ARG A 45 8.49 -5.19 -7.20
N CYS A 46 9.46 -4.37 -6.81
CA CYS A 46 10.43 -3.79 -7.71
C CYS A 46 11.84 -4.00 -7.15
N ILE A 47 12.77 -4.43 -8.00
CA ILE A 47 14.18 -4.39 -7.69
C ILE A 47 14.77 -3.24 -8.49
N THR A 48 15.28 -2.23 -7.80
CA THR A 48 15.84 -1.05 -8.46
C THR A 48 17.21 -1.36 -9.07
N PRO A 49 17.71 -0.50 -9.99
CA PRO A 49 19.03 -0.74 -10.59
C PRO A 49 20.17 -0.82 -9.57
N ASP A 50 20.04 -0.18 -8.41
CA ASP A 50 21.04 -0.24 -7.34
C ASP A 50 20.82 -1.43 -6.38
N GLY A 51 19.91 -2.35 -6.74
CA GLY A 51 19.70 -3.57 -5.97
C GLY A 51 18.74 -3.47 -4.80
N LYS A 52 18.03 -2.35 -4.65
CA LYS A 52 17.05 -2.16 -3.57
C LYS A 52 15.76 -2.89 -3.87
N CYS A 53 15.18 -3.52 -2.87
CA CYS A 53 13.92 -4.23 -2.97
C CYS A 53 12.78 -3.38 -2.39
N ILE A 54 11.81 -3.03 -3.24
CA ILE A 54 10.61 -2.30 -2.84
C ILE A 54 9.42 -3.25 -2.95
N VAL A 55 8.69 -3.42 -1.84
CA VAL A 55 7.51 -4.29 -1.79
C VAL A 55 6.27 -3.41 -1.55
N MET A 56 5.21 -3.71 -2.28
CA MET A 56 3.90 -3.06 -2.09
C MET A 56 2.87 -4.10 -1.68
N GLN A 57 2.06 -3.75 -0.70
CA GLN A 57 0.93 -4.56 -0.25
C GLN A 57 -0.30 -3.67 -0.18
N ALA A 58 -1.39 -4.10 -0.80
CA ALA A 58 -2.66 -3.38 -0.77
C ALA A 58 -3.69 -4.14 0.07
N LYS A 59 -4.45 -3.41 0.89
CA LYS A 59 -5.51 -3.96 1.74
C LYS A 59 -6.81 -3.20 1.47
N ARG A 60 -7.82 -3.92 1.01
CA ARG A 60 -9.13 -3.38 0.72
C ARG A 60 -10.04 -3.55 1.94
N TRP A 61 -10.05 -2.56 2.80
CA TRP A 61 -10.84 -2.54 4.04
C TRP A 61 -11.86 -1.42 4.02
N ALA A 62 -13.02 -1.63 4.67
CA ALA A 62 -14.06 -0.62 4.80
C ALA A 62 -13.63 0.50 5.75
N ASN A 63 -14.06 1.74 5.45
CA ASN A 63 -13.72 2.91 6.26
C ASN A 63 -14.23 2.82 7.69
N GLU A 64 -15.41 2.21 7.90
CA GLU A 64 -16.06 2.15 9.20
C GLU A 64 -15.51 1.06 10.10
N SER A 65 -14.74 0.14 9.55
CA SER A 65 -14.21 -0.97 10.36
C SER A 65 -13.02 -0.53 11.19
N ALA A 66 -12.80 -1.24 12.30
CA ALA A 66 -11.57 -1.05 13.06
C ALA A 66 -10.37 -1.54 12.24
N LEU A 67 -9.19 -0.99 12.52
CA LEU A 67 -7.98 -1.47 11.88
C LEU A 67 -7.72 -2.93 12.26
N ARG A 68 -7.36 -3.71 11.27
CA ARG A 68 -7.14 -5.15 11.43
C ARG A 68 -5.69 -5.41 11.82
N TRP A 69 -5.38 -5.12 13.07
CA TRP A 69 -4.00 -5.23 13.58
C TRP A 69 -3.42 -6.63 13.47
N LYS A 70 -4.27 -7.65 13.64
CA LYS A 70 -3.84 -9.04 13.49
C LYS A 70 -3.33 -9.31 12.08
N GLU A 71 -4.07 -8.85 11.06
CA GLU A 71 -3.63 -8.98 9.67
C GLU A 71 -2.34 -8.21 9.41
N LEU A 72 -2.23 -7.00 9.96
CA LEU A 72 -1.02 -6.20 9.81
C LEU A 72 0.19 -6.89 10.45
N ARG A 73 0.01 -7.49 11.62
CA ARG A 73 1.08 -8.25 12.28
C ARG A 73 1.51 -9.46 11.45
N GLU A 74 0.56 -10.13 10.80
CA GLU A 74 0.87 -11.25 9.91
C GLU A 74 1.64 -10.79 8.68
N GLU A 75 1.26 -9.63 8.11
CA GLU A 75 2.00 -9.03 7.01
C GLU A 75 3.42 -8.64 7.42
N LYS A 76 3.60 -8.13 8.64
CA LYS A 76 4.94 -7.82 9.17
C LYS A 76 5.81 -9.07 9.26
N LYS A 77 5.25 -10.19 9.69
CA LYS A 77 5.98 -11.47 9.72
C LYS A 77 6.46 -11.89 8.34
N LYS A 78 5.61 -11.69 7.33
CA LYS A 78 5.98 -11.98 5.94
C LYS A 78 7.08 -11.02 5.47
N ALA A 79 6.96 -9.74 5.80
CA ALA A 79 7.99 -8.76 5.48
C ALA A 79 9.34 -9.11 6.13
N ASP A 80 9.31 -9.62 7.35
CA ASP A 80 10.53 -10.07 8.05
C ASP A 80 11.25 -11.20 7.31
N ARG A 81 10.50 -12.03 6.59
CA ARG A 81 11.11 -13.10 5.77
C ARG A 81 11.71 -12.55 4.48
N ILE A 82 11.05 -11.56 3.87
CA ILE A 82 11.50 -10.94 2.61
C ILE A 82 12.63 -9.94 2.88
N LYS A 83 12.55 -9.21 3.98
CA LYS A 83 13.48 -8.13 4.36
C LYS A 83 13.64 -7.10 3.25
N PRO A 84 12.54 -6.46 2.80
CA PRO A 84 12.65 -5.44 1.77
C PRO A 84 13.37 -4.21 2.30
N ASP A 85 13.96 -3.44 1.39
CA ASP A 85 14.55 -2.15 1.75
C ASP A 85 13.47 -1.10 2.00
N ARG A 86 12.33 -1.24 1.34
CA ARG A 86 11.20 -0.33 1.48
C ARG A 86 9.90 -1.10 1.32
N TYR A 87 8.94 -0.82 2.20
CA TYR A 87 7.63 -1.42 2.18
C TYR A 87 6.58 -0.33 2.04
N ILE A 88 5.71 -0.44 1.04
CA ILE A 88 4.62 0.52 0.81
C ILE A 88 3.31 -0.19 1.08
N LEU A 89 2.57 0.29 2.08
CA LEU A 89 1.27 -0.25 2.45
C LEU A 89 0.19 0.67 1.91
N VAL A 90 -0.71 0.13 1.09
CA VAL A 90 -1.83 0.89 0.50
C VAL A 90 -3.12 0.39 1.11
N LEU A 91 -3.88 1.29 1.72
CA LEU A 91 -5.15 0.98 2.38
C LEU A 91 -6.29 1.70 1.67
N SER A 92 -7.40 1.00 1.46
CA SER A 92 -8.59 1.62 0.85
C SER A 92 -9.31 2.58 1.79
N ARG A 93 -8.97 2.56 3.08
CA ARG A 93 -9.58 3.39 4.11
C ARG A 93 -8.60 4.42 4.65
N ASP A 94 -9.13 5.39 5.38
CA ASP A 94 -8.31 6.39 6.07
C ASP A 94 -7.84 5.87 7.41
N VAL A 95 -6.74 6.42 7.88
CA VAL A 95 -6.21 6.17 9.22
C VAL A 95 -5.81 7.51 9.84
N SER A 96 -5.87 7.59 11.17
CA SER A 96 -5.44 8.78 11.89
C SER A 96 -3.92 8.89 11.91
N PRO A 97 -3.38 10.09 12.20
CA PRO A 97 -1.93 10.23 12.37
C PRO A 97 -1.36 9.30 13.44
N GLU A 98 -2.10 9.10 14.52
CA GLU A 98 -1.69 8.19 15.60
C GLU A 98 -1.65 6.74 15.12
N GLN A 99 -2.64 6.32 14.34
CA GLN A 99 -2.66 4.99 13.75
C GLN A 99 -1.52 4.80 12.74
N LYS A 100 -1.20 5.82 11.94
CA LYS A 100 -0.05 5.77 11.03
C LYS A 100 1.25 5.54 11.80
N LYS A 101 1.41 6.25 12.92
CA LYS A 101 2.59 6.09 13.77
C LYS A 101 2.72 4.66 14.26
N LYS A 102 1.62 4.07 14.72
CA LYS A 102 1.61 2.68 15.21
C LYS A 102 1.91 1.68 14.10
N ILE A 103 1.40 1.92 12.90
CA ILE A 103 1.70 1.08 11.73
C ILE A 103 3.18 1.17 11.41
N ARG A 104 3.73 2.38 11.39
CA ARG A 104 5.15 2.60 11.12
C ARG A 104 6.04 1.89 12.14
N GLU A 105 5.68 1.96 13.41
CA GLU A 105 6.40 1.26 14.48
C GLU A 105 6.33 -0.26 14.30
N LEU A 106 5.16 -0.78 13.95
CA LEU A 106 4.97 -2.20 13.70
C LEU A 106 5.86 -2.69 12.55
N PHE A 107 5.92 -1.93 11.45
CA PHE A 107 6.66 -2.35 10.25
C PHE A 107 8.12 -1.91 10.24
N HIS A 108 8.59 -1.25 11.31
CA HIS A 108 10.01 -0.90 11.39
C HIS A 108 10.88 -2.15 11.23
N PRO A 109 11.96 -2.13 10.42
CA PRO A 109 12.55 -0.97 9.74
C PRO A 109 12.09 -0.77 8.29
N TYR A 110 11.03 -1.43 7.83
CA TYR A 110 10.66 -1.45 6.41
C TYR A 110 9.83 -0.24 5.98
N ILE A 111 8.95 0.26 6.86
CA ILE A 111 8.23 1.51 6.63
C ILE A 111 8.88 2.59 7.47
N ILE A 112 9.53 3.55 6.81
CA ILE A 112 10.28 4.61 7.50
C ILE A 112 9.51 5.92 7.48
N ALA A 113 8.83 6.23 6.38
CA ALA A 113 8.15 7.50 6.17
C ALA A 113 6.64 7.33 6.10
N ASP A 114 5.89 8.34 6.55
CA ASP A 114 4.42 8.33 6.48
C ASP A 114 3.90 8.21 5.05
N GLU A 115 4.63 8.72 4.06
CA GLU A 115 4.24 8.62 2.65
C GLU A 115 4.17 7.18 2.14
N ASP A 116 4.77 6.23 2.84
CA ASP A 116 4.73 4.82 2.50
C ASP A 116 3.51 4.12 3.08
N ILE A 117 2.70 4.83 3.86
CA ILE A 117 1.38 4.38 4.28
C ILE A 117 0.37 5.23 3.49
N VAL A 118 -0.12 4.65 2.41
CA VAL A 118 -1.02 5.33 1.46
C VAL A 118 -2.45 4.99 1.83
N THR A 119 -3.26 6.00 2.10
CA THR A 119 -4.64 5.83 2.58
C THR A 119 -5.65 6.19 1.49
N GLY A 120 -6.92 5.95 1.77
CA GLY A 120 -8.00 6.37 0.87
C GLY A 120 -7.95 7.87 0.57
N LYS A 121 -7.63 8.68 1.58
CA LYS A 121 -7.48 10.13 1.41
C LYS A 121 -6.32 10.45 0.45
N ASP A 122 -5.19 9.77 0.60
CA ASP A 122 -4.05 9.98 -0.28
C ASP A 122 -4.38 9.56 -1.72
N LEU A 123 -5.07 8.43 -1.89
CA LEU A 123 -5.48 7.95 -3.20
C LEU A 123 -6.43 8.94 -3.89
N ASN A 124 -7.39 9.49 -3.14
CA ASN A 124 -8.27 10.53 -3.67
C ASN A 124 -7.49 11.78 -4.07
N GLY A 125 -6.48 12.14 -3.28
CA GLY A 125 -5.59 13.26 -3.59
C GLY A 125 -4.85 13.06 -4.90
N TYR A 126 -4.32 11.87 -5.13
CA TYR A 126 -3.61 11.54 -6.38
C TYR A 126 -4.55 11.60 -7.59
N LEU A 127 -5.80 11.10 -7.45
CA LEU A 127 -6.78 11.19 -8.53
C LEU A 127 -7.18 12.62 -8.85
N GLY A 128 -7.15 13.50 -7.87
CA GLY A 128 -7.46 14.92 -8.05
C GLY A 128 -6.29 15.73 -8.60
N SER A 129 -5.12 15.10 -8.80
CA SER A 129 -3.95 15.78 -9.32
C SER A 129 -3.60 15.28 -10.72
N ASN A 130 -2.90 16.11 -11.51
CA ASN A 130 -2.45 15.72 -12.85
C ASN A 130 -1.18 14.87 -12.80
N ASP A 131 -0.61 14.69 -11.63
CA ASP A 131 0.67 14.00 -11.46
C ASP A 131 0.59 12.52 -11.76
N VAL A 132 -0.59 11.91 -11.57
CA VAL A 132 -0.78 10.48 -11.81
C VAL A 132 -1.54 10.15 -13.09
N GLY A 133 -2.00 11.16 -13.83
CA GLY A 133 -2.66 10.97 -15.11
C GLY A 133 -4.07 10.41 -15.03
N TYR A 134 -4.69 10.34 -13.87
CA TYR A 134 -6.10 9.97 -13.70
C TYR A 134 -6.92 11.24 -13.54
N ALA A 135 -7.40 11.76 -14.60
CA ALA A 135 -8.19 12.99 -14.57
C ALA A 135 -9.68 12.74 -14.32
#